data_9aaa0b2fdfd3090e0922656c656cc59d
#
_entry.id   9aaa0b2fdfd3090e0922656c656cc59d
#
_cell.length_a   1.000
_cell.length_b   1.000
_cell.length_c   1.000
_cell.angle_alpha   90.00
_cell.angle_beta   90.00
_cell.angle_gamma   90.00
#
_symmetry.space_group_name_H-M   'P 1'
#
loop_
_entity.id
_entity.type
_entity.pdbx_description
1 polymer ?
#
loop_
_entity_poly.entity_id
_entity_poly.type
_entity_poly.pdbx_seq_one_letter_code
_entity_poly.pdbx_strand_id
1 'polypeptide(L)'
;MRVFVVCAIVLLVLAGCETTAPVATPDPPKVQAPEPEPPPPPPPPPPPPPPVVTPSARALASGVGLYDAGDFNGAIKRLAGAREIWDDSASRDALANKVAANKYIAFSYCVTNRRPQCRKHFVDALKLDPGFALEATEKTHPVWGPEFERAKKQASASSAPAKRPAPAPQTAPKVTKSQ
;
A
#
# COMPACT_ATOMS: atom_id res chain seq x y z
N MET A 1 -26.40 34.57 8.59
CA MET A 1 -27.83 34.52 8.35
C MET A 1 -28.32 33.18 8.85
N ARG A 2 -29.06 33.32 9.98
CA ARG A 2 -30.28 32.60 10.34
C ARG A 2 -30.18 31.06 10.28
N VAL A 3 -30.32 30.33 11.37
CA VAL A 3 -31.55 30.18 12.13
C VAL A 3 -31.20 29.82 13.57
N PHE A 4 -31.50 30.71 14.47
CA PHE A 4 -31.96 30.44 15.82
C PHE A 4 -33.44 30.00 15.70
N VAL A 5 -33.85 29.00 16.40
CA VAL A 5 -35.24 28.71 16.84
C VAL A 5 -35.14 27.41 17.64
N VAL A 6 -35.35 27.40 18.81
CA VAL A 6 -36.41 27.54 19.80
C VAL A 6 -36.23 26.39 20.77
N CYS A 7 -35.74 26.73 21.91
CA CYS A 7 -35.96 25.98 23.14
C CYS A 7 -37.12 26.65 23.85
N ALA A 8 -38.27 26.06 23.78
CA ALA A 8 -39.46 26.50 24.53
C ALA A 8 -39.98 25.31 25.35
N ILE A 9 -39.75 25.39 26.64
CA ILE A 9 -40.72 25.30 27.72
C ILE A 9 -41.71 24.12 27.63
N VAL A 10 -41.57 23.18 28.57
CA VAL A 10 -42.74 22.66 29.29
C VAL A 10 -42.34 22.46 30.76
N LEU A 11 -42.67 23.46 31.54
CA LEU A 11 -42.91 23.35 32.97
C LEU A 11 -44.26 22.68 33.13
N LEU A 12 -44.31 21.50 33.70
CA LEU A 12 -45.56 20.94 34.24
C LEU A 12 -45.35 20.66 35.72
N VAL A 13 -45.92 21.57 36.47
CA VAL A 13 -46.20 21.47 37.88
C VAL A 13 -47.27 20.36 38.06
N LEU A 14 -46.96 19.36 38.86
CA LEU A 14 -47.94 18.50 39.48
C LEU A 14 -47.67 18.42 40.99
N ALA A 15 -48.52 19.13 41.67
CA ALA A 15 -48.67 19.10 43.09
C ALA A 15 -49.28 17.76 43.57
N GLY A 16 -48.87 17.33 44.72
CA GLY A 16 -49.76 16.70 45.66
C GLY A 16 -49.69 15.20 45.78
N CYS A 17 -49.20 14.79 46.92
CA CYS A 17 -49.99 14.11 47.97
C CYS A 17 -49.00 13.70 49.06
N GLU A 18 -49.04 14.42 50.17
CA GLU A 18 -48.46 13.96 51.42
C GLU A 18 -49.30 12.79 51.92
N THR A 19 -48.71 11.62 51.93
CA THR A 19 -49.22 10.50 52.71
C THR A 19 -48.26 10.29 53.88
N THR A 20 -48.68 10.76 55.05
CA THR A 20 -48.01 10.49 56.32
C THR A 20 -48.10 9.00 56.63
N ALA A 21 -46.99 8.29 56.44
CA ALA A 21 -46.81 6.93 56.94
C ALA A 21 -46.11 6.98 58.32
N PRO A 22 -46.43 6.04 59.24
CA PRO A 22 -45.97 6.07 60.62
C PRO A 22 -44.43 5.88 60.69
N VAL A 23 -43.84 6.68 61.57
CA VAL A 23 -42.38 6.60 61.89
C VAL A 23 -42.08 5.23 62.50
N ALA A 24 -41.39 4.39 61.67
CA ALA A 24 -40.74 3.21 62.18
C ALA A 24 -39.38 3.65 62.74
N THR A 25 -39.13 3.29 63.98
CA THR A 25 -37.85 3.46 64.68
C THR A 25 -36.73 2.84 63.82
N PRO A 26 -35.65 3.57 63.51
CA PRO A 26 -34.56 3.01 62.76
C PRO A 26 -33.80 1.96 63.60
N ASP A 27 -33.68 0.75 63.04
CA ASP A 27 -32.76 -0.24 63.53
C ASP A 27 -31.32 0.30 63.51
N PRO A 28 -30.47 -0.06 64.45
CA PRO A 28 -29.08 0.38 64.46
C PRO A 28 -28.37 -0.12 63.20
N PRO A 29 -27.54 0.72 62.57
CA PRO A 29 -26.84 0.35 61.37
C PRO A 29 -25.99 -0.90 61.58
N LYS A 30 -26.30 -1.98 60.86
CA LYS A 30 -25.42 -3.12 60.74
C LYS A 30 -24.13 -2.62 60.08
N VAL A 31 -23.06 -2.54 60.83
CA VAL A 31 -21.72 -2.33 60.33
C VAL A 31 -21.40 -3.52 59.42
N GLN A 32 -21.62 -3.37 58.10
CA GLN A 32 -21.10 -4.32 57.13
C GLN A 32 -19.59 -4.25 57.17
N ALA A 33 -18.94 -5.38 57.46
CA ALA A 33 -17.51 -5.51 57.28
C ALA A 33 -17.14 -5.08 55.84
N PRO A 34 -16.03 -4.34 55.64
CA PRO A 34 -15.58 -3.97 54.31
C PRO A 34 -15.44 -5.22 53.45
N GLU A 35 -16.18 -5.25 52.33
CA GLU A 35 -16.03 -6.27 51.32
C GLU A 35 -14.57 -6.19 50.77
N PRO A 36 -13.84 -7.31 50.70
CA PRO A 36 -12.47 -7.27 50.20
C PRO A 36 -12.44 -6.62 48.80
N GLU A 37 -11.62 -5.60 48.64
CA GLU A 37 -11.42 -4.96 47.33
C GLU A 37 -10.98 -6.01 46.30
N PRO A 38 -11.58 -6.01 45.08
CA PRO A 38 -11.16 -6.92 44.06
C PRO A 38 -9.67 -6.70 43.71
N PRO A 39 -8.92 -7.76 43.40
CA PRO A 39 -7.52 -7.63 43.05
C PRO A 39 -7.35 -6.68 41.84
N PRO A 40 -6.29 -5.86 41.80
CA PRO A 40 -6.05 -4.93 40.72
C PRO A 40 -5.96 -5.68 39.39
N PRO A 41 -6.47 -5.10 38.29
CA PRO A 41 -6.40 -5.72 36.99
C PRO A 41 -4.94 -5.99 36.57
N PRO A 42 -4.66 -7.07 35.86
CA PRO A 42 -3.30 -7.36 35.40
C PRO A 42 -2.77 -6.21 34.54
N PRO A 43 -1.46 -5.92 34.58
CA PRO A 43 -0.87 -4.88 33.75
C PRO A 43 -1.11 -5.15 32.26
N PRO A 44 -1.30 -4.12 31.43
CA PRO A 44 -1.47 -4.28 30.00
C PRO A 44 -0.25 -4.97 29.38
N PRO A 45 -0.43 -5.81 28.34
CA PRO A 45 0.68 -6.46 27.67
C PRO A 45 1.66 -5.41 27.11
N PRO A 46 2.98 -5.70 27.08
CA PRO A 46 3.96 -4.79 26.54
C PRO A 46 3.64 -4.47 25.06
N PRO A 47 3.92 -3.25 24.60
CA PRO A 47 3.72 -2.89 23.20
C PRO A 47 4.54 -3.81 22.29
N PRO A 48 4.03 -4.15 21.08
CA PRO A 48 4.75 -4.96 20.12
C PRO A 48 6.09 -4.30 19.74
N PRO A 49 7.15 -5.07 19.50
CA PRO A 49 8.44 -4.53 19.09
C PRO A 49 8.30 -3.73 17.78
N PRO A 50 9.06 -2.64 17.60
CA PRO A 50 9.00 -1.85 16.38
C PRO A 50 9.34 -2.71 15.15
N PRO A 51 8.72 -2.44 13.99
CA PRO A 51 8.99 -3.18 12.74
C PRO A 51 10.47 -3.13 12.37
N VAL A 52 11.05 -4.29 12.09
CA VAL A 52 12.45 -4.37 11.61
C VAL A 52 12.49 -3.86 10.17
N VAL A 53 13.10 -2.70 9.96
CA VAL A 53 13.26 -2.11 8.61
C VAL A 53 14.46 -2.77 7.92
N THR A 54 14.19 -3.50 6.82
CA THR A 54 15.24 -4.19 6.04
C THR A 54 16.15 -3.20 5.29
N PRO A 55 17.39 -3.59 4.92
CA PRO A 55 18.27 -2.76 4.09
C PRO A 55 17.61 -2.36 2.76
N SER A 56 16.88 -3.28 2.10
CA SER A 56 16.15 -3.02 0.86
C SER A 56 15.03 -1.98 1.05
N ALA A 57 14.27 -2.07 2.12
CA ALA A 57 13.23 -1.10 2.45
C ALA A 57 13.81 0.31 2.71
N ARG A 58 14.94 0.40 3.40
CA ARG A 58 15.65 1.69 3.60
C ARG A 58 16.17 2.28 2.30
N ALA A 59 16.76 1.46 1.44
CA ALA A 59 17.24 1.90 0.14
C ALA A 59 16.08 2.40 -0.75
N LEU A 60 14.96 1.70 -0.74
CA LEU A 60 13.74 2.12 -1.43
C LEU A 60 13.24 3.47 -0.88
N ALA A 61 13.07 3.59 0.43
CA ALA A 61 12.62 4.84 1.06
C ALA A 61 13.54 6.04 0.72
N SER A 62 14.86 5.81 0.69
CA SER A 62 15.82 6.84 0.28
C SER A 62 15.62 7.30 -1.17
N GLY A 63 15.34 6.39 -2.09
CA GLY A 63 15.07 6.73 -3.48
C GLY A 63 13.71 7.42 -3.68
N VAL A 64 12.69 6.97 -2.95
CA VAL A 64 11.36 7.61 -2.95
C VAL A 64 11.45 9.02 -2.39
N GLY A 65 12.19 9.24 -1.31
CA GLY A 65 12.40 10.58 -0.75
C GLY A 65 13.04 11.56 -1.75
N LEU A 66 13.97 11.10 -2.59
CA LEU A 66 14.51 11.92 -3.68
C LEU A 66 13.44 12.24 -4.74
N TYR A 67 12.60 11.27 -5.09
CA TYR A 67 11.49 11.48 -6.00
C TYR A 67 10.51 12.53 -5.45
N ASP A 68 10.10 12.41 -4.20
CA ASP A 68 9.18 13.32 -3.52
C ASP A 68 9.76 14.74 -3.40
N ALA A 69 11.08 14.86 -3.27
CA ALA A 69 11.81 16.12 -3.29
C ALA A 69 11.96 16.72 -4.70
N GLY A 70 11.50 16.03 -5.76
CA GLY A 70 11.64 16.46 -7.14
C GLY A 70 13.02 16.20 -7.76
N ASP A 71 13.93 15.55 -7.06
CA ASP A 71 15.21 15.10 -7.63
C ASP A 71 15.02 13.75 -8.34
N PHE A 72 14.39 13.81 -9.50
CA PHE A 72 14.10 12.63 -10.31
C PHE A 72 15.34 11.91 -10.83
N ASN A 73 16.42 12.64 -11.11
CA ASN A 73 17.67 12.04 -11.57
C ASN A 73 18.40 11.36 -10.40
N GLY A 74 18.40 11.97 -9.22
CA GLY A 74 18.88 11.37 -7.98
C GLY A 74 18.09 10.10 -7.63
N ALA A 75 16.76 10.15 -7.71
CA ALA A 75 15.89 9.00 -7.48
C ALA A 75 16.22 7.83 -8.42
N ILE A 76 16.36 8.08 -9.74
CA ILE A 76 16.76 7.07 -10.71
C ILE A 76 18.11 6.47 -10.31
N LYS A 77 19.12 7.30 -10.08
CA LYS A 77 20.47 6.84 -9.73
C LYS A 77 20.47 6.03 -8.43
N ARG A 78 19.78 6.51 -7.40
CA ARG A 78 19.69 5.85 -6.10
C ARG A 78 18.99 4.51 -6.18
N LEU A 79 17.83 4.43 -6.85
CA LEU A 79 17.05 3.21 -6.95
C LEU A 79 17.70 2.19 -7.89
N ALA A 80 18.16 2.62 -9.07
CA ALA A 80 18.80 1.70 -10.03
C ALA A 80 20.12 1.13 -9.51
N GLY A 81 20.86 1.88 -8.68
CA GLY A 81 22.13 1.45 -8.11
C GLY A 81 22.03 0.73 -6.77
N ALA A 82 20.84 0.57 -6.20
CA ALA A 82 20.64 0.00 -4.87
C ALA A 82 20.74 -1.54 -4.89
N ARG A 83 21.95 -2.08 -4.72
CA ARG A 83 22.16 -3.54 -4.64
C ARG A 83 21.31 -4.18 -3.53
N GLU A 84 21.11 -3.48 -2.44
CA GLU A 84 20.24 -3.89 -1.33
C GLU A 84 18.80 -4.22 -1.76
N ILE A 85 18.33 -3.61 -2.85
CA ILE A 85 17.01 -3.90 -3.44
C ILE A 85 17.14 -5.07 -4.42
N TRP A 86 18.10 -4.98 -5.35
CA TRP A 86 18.14 -5.89 -6.51
C TRP A 86 18.67 -7.28 -6.15
N ASP A 87 19.62 -7.35 -5.20
CA ASP A 87 20.20 -8.60 -4.74
C ASP A 87 19.40 -9.23 -3.58
N ASP A 88 18.40 -8.52 -3.01
CA ASP A 88 17.56 -9.07 -1.96
C ASP A 88 16.70 -10.22 -2.51
N SER A 89 16.90 -11.40 -1.95
CA SER A 89 16.12 -12.60 -2.26
C SER A 89 15.51 -13.25 -1.01
N ALA A 90 15.86 -12.75 0.15
CA ALA A 90 15.55 -13.38 1.44
C ALA A 90 14.45 -12.65 2.22
N SER A 91 14.29 -11.33 2.03
CA SER A 91 13.28 -10.60 2.77
C SER A 91 11.88 -10.89 2.21
N ARG A 92 10.89 -10.89 3.12
CA ARG A 92 9.48 -11.07 2.76
C ARG A 92 9.03 -10.07 1.69
N ASP A 93 9.55 -8.84 1.78
CA ASP A 93 9.15 -7.73 0.93
C ASP A 93 10.08 -7.52 -0.28
N ALA A 94 11.03 -8.45 -0.52
CA ALA A 94 12.03 -8.33 -1.60
C ALA A 94 11.38 -8.06 -2.96
N LEU A 95 10.37 -8.84 -3.32
CA LEU A 95 9.64 -8.67 -4.59
C LEU A 95 8.92 -7.32 -4.65
N ALA A 96 8.19 -6.98 -3.60
CA ALA A 96 7.44 -5.72 -3.52
C ALA A 96 8.39 -4.51 -3.62
N ASN A 97 9.55 -4.57 -2.97
CA ASN A 97 10.55 -3.51 -3.04
C ASN A 97 11.13 -3.34 -4.45
N LYS A 98 11.36 -4.44 -5.18
CA LYS A 98 11.82 -4.42 -6.58
C LYS A 98 10.77 -3.82 -7.52
N VAL A 99 9.51 -4.20 -7.35
CA VAL A 99 8.37 -3.66 -8.12
C VAL A 99 8.22 -2.16 -7.83
N ALA A 100 8.24 -1.75 -6.56
CA ALA A 100 8.15 -0.37 -6.16
C ALA A 100 9.33 0.47 -6.69
N ALA A 101 10.55 -0.05 -6.63
CA ALA A 101 11.73 0.63 -7.19
C ALA A 101 11.56 0.88 -8.70
N ASN A 102 11.12 -0.13 -9.47
CA ASN A 102 10.83 0.05 -10.90
C ASN A 102 9.72 1.06 -11.14
N LYS A 103 8.65 1.08 -10.32
CA LYS A 103 7.57 2.08 -10.40
C LYS A 103 8.12 3.51 -10.27
N TYR A 104 8.88 3.80 -9.23
CA TYR A 104 9.40 5.14 -9.00
C TYR A 104 10.49 5.56 -10.00
N ILE A 105 11.29 4.61 -10.48
CA ILE A 105 12.22 4.85 -11.60
C ILE A 105 11.43 5.20 -12.87
N ALA A 106 10.36 4.46 -13.18
CA ALA A 106 9.50 4.75 -14.32
C ALA A 106 8.87 6.15 -14.21
N PHE A 107 8.28 6.50 -13.07
CA PHE A 107 7.72 7.82 -12.83
C PHE A 107 8.76 8.92 -13.06
N SER A 108 9.96 8.75 -12.49
CA SER A 108 11.07 9.70 -12.64
C SER A 108 11.50 9.89 -14.10
N TYR A 109 11.54 8.80 -14.88
CA TYR A 109 11.81 8.88 -16.32
C TYR A 109 10.67 9.57 -17.09
N CYS A 110 9.41 9.31 -16.71
CA CYS A 110 8.27 9.92 -17.38
C CYS A 110 8.22 11.43 -17.15
N VAL A 111 8.37 11.92 -15.92
CA VAL A 111 8.36 13.36 -15.62
C VAL A 111 9.54 14.10 -16.22
N THR A 112 10.66 13.42 -16.46
CA THR A 112 11.82 13.96 -17.17
C THR A 112 11.77 13.74 -18.69
N ASN A 113 10.58 13.42 -19.24
CA ASN A 113 10.29 13.23 -20.66
C ASN A 113 11.09 12.11 -21.34
N ARG A 114 11.59 11.14 -20.60
CA ARG A 114 12.32 9.97 -21.10
C ARG A 114 11.37 8.77 -21.23
N ARG A 115 10.35 8.91 -22.07
CA ARG A 115 9.23 7.97 -22.21
C ARG A 115 9.62 6.53 -22.55
N PRO A 116 10.62 6.23 -23.41
CA PRO A 116 11.04 4.86 -23.65
C PRO A 116 11.55 4.16 -22.39
N GLN A 117 12.37 4.86 -21.57
CA GLN A 117 12.89 4.34 -20.32
C GLN A 117 11.78 4.17 -19.27
N CYS A 118 10.86 5.15 -19.18
CA CYS A 118 9.67 5.05 -18.35
C CYS A 118 8.92 3.74 -18.64
N ARG A 119 8.58 3.50 -19.90
CA ARG A 119 7.86 2.30 -20.33
C ARG A 119 8.64 1.03 -20.03
N LYS A 120 9.97 1.05 -20.28
CA LYS A 120 10.84 -0.09 -19.97
C LYS A 120 10.72 -0.51 -18.50
N HIS A 121 10.81 0.44 -17.56
CA HIS A 121 10.75 0.13 -16.14
C HIS A 121 9.36 -0.32 -15.69
N PHE A 122 8.28 0.15 -16.31
CA PHE A 122 6.96 -0.44 -16.10
C PHE A 122 6.86 -1.88 -16.62
N VAL A 123 7.46 -2.18 -17.78
CA VAL A 123 7.53 -3.56 -18.27
C VAL A 123 8.34 -4.43 -17.32
N ASP A 124 9.44 -3.93 -16.77
CA ASP A 124 10.27 -4.68 -15.83
C ASP A 124 9.51 -4.93 -14.50
N ALA A 125 8.74 -3.96 -14.01
CA ALA A 125 7.84 -4.16 -12.87
C ALA A 125 6.80 -5.25 -13.14
N LEU A 126 6.14 -5.23 -14.32
CA LEU A 126 5.15 -6.21 -14.75
C LEU A 126 5.73 -7.61 -15.01
N LYS A 127 7.02 -7.71 -15.33
CA LYS A 127 7.71 -9.02 -15.42
C LYS A 127 7.98 -9.61 -14.04
N LEU A 128 8.25 -8.75 -13.05
CA LEU A 128 8.44 -9.18 -11.66
C LEU A 128 7.11 -9.60 -11.02
N ASP A 129 6.08 -8.81 -11.25
CA ASP A 129 4.73 -9.08 -10.78
C ASP A 129 3.70 -8.79 -11.91
N PRO A 130 3.21 -9.83 -12.59
CA PRO A 130 2.20 -9.66 -13.63
C PRO A 130 0.87 -9.07 -13.12
N GLY A 131 0.61 -9.15 -11.81
CA GLY A 131 -0.55 -8.54 -11.15
C GLY A 131 -0.36 -7.07 -10.81
N PHE A 132 0.84 -6.52 -10.99
CA PHE A 132 1.14 -5.13 -10.66
C PHE A 132 0.20 -4.15 -11.36
N ALA A 133 -0.38 -3.26 -10.57
CA ALA A 133 -1.25 -2.19 -11.06
C ALA A 133 -0.91 -0.86 -10.37
N LEU A 134 -1.06 0.22 -11.11
CA LEU A 134 -1.02 1.56 -10.52
C LEU A 134 -2.29 1.83 -9.70
N GLU A 135 -2.18 2.64 -8.68
CA GLU A 135 -3.33 3.11 -7.91
C GLU A 135 -4.27 3.97 -8.77
N ALA A 136 -5.51 4.15 -8.32
CA ALA A 136 -6.53 4.86 -9.11
C ALA A 136 -6.06 6.27 -9.50
N THR A 137 -5.46 6.99 -8.59
CA THR A 137 -4.91 8.34 -8.80
C THR A 137 -3.69 8.35 -9.72
N GLU A 138 -2.84 7.33 -9.63
CA GLU A 138 -1.67 7.17 -10.48
C GLU A 138 -2.05 6.83 -11.94
N LYS A 139 -3.08 5.99 -12.13
CA LYS A 139 -3.56 5.59 -13.48
C LYS A 139 -4.05 6.76 -14.32
N THR A 140 -4.69 7.74 -13.68
CA THR A 140 -5.26 8.91 -14.37
C THR A 140 -4.23 9.99 -14.65
N HIS A 141 -3.01 9.85 -14.17
CA HIS A 141 -1.97 10.86 -14.37
C HIS A 141 -1.59 10.98 -15.86
N PRO A 142 -1.60 12.22 -16.44
CA PRO A 142 -1.47 12.42 -17.89
C PRO A 142 -0.11 12.03 -18.46
N VAL A 143 0.94 12.00 -17.64
CA VAL A 143 2.32 11.75 -18.09
C VAL A 143 2.64 10.26 -18.13
N TRP A 144 2.38 9.51 -17.04
CA TRP A 144 2.77 8.10 -16.96
C TRP A 144 1.61 7.11 -17.15
N GLY A 145 0.36 7.50 -16.92
CA GLY A 145 -0.79 6.62 -17.14
C GLY A 145 -0.80 5.99 -18.54
N PRO A 146 -0.71 6.79 -19.62
CA PRO A 146 -0.63 6.26 -20.98
C PRO A 146 0.57 5.35 -21.24
N GLU A 147 1.73 5.65 -20.62
CA GLU A 147 2.93 4.83 -20.78
C GLU A 147 2.82 3.50 -20.02
N PHE A 148 2.15 3.49 -18.88
CA PHE A 148 1.83 2.25 -18.17
C PHE A 148 0.91 1.33 -19.00
N GLU A 149 -0.14 1.86 -19.61
CA GLU A 149 -1.02 1.06 -20.47
C GLU A 149 -0.28 0.49 -21.69
N ARG A 150 0.68 1.24 -22.26
CA ARG A 150 1.55 0.73 -23.31
C ARG A 150 2.48 -0.37 -22.81
N ALA A 151 3.01 -0.22 -21.59
CA ALA A 151 3.85 -1.23 -20.96
C ALA A 151 3.09 -2.54 -20.70
N LYS A 152 1.84 -2.48 -20.26
CA LYS A 152 0.96 -3.65 -20.09
C LYS A 152 0.79 -4.42 -21.41
N LYS A 153 0.49 -3.72 -22.49
CA LYS A 153 0.37 -4.35 -23.82
C LYS A 153 1.67 -5.01 -24.27
N GLN A 154 2.81 -4.35 -23.99
CA GLN A 154 4.13 -4.89 -24.35
C GLN A 154 4.48 -6.11 -23.50
N ALA A 155 4.23 -6.09 -22.19
CA ALA A 155 4.48 -7.21 -21.28
C ALA A 155 3.64 -8.43 -21.68
N SER A 156 2.33 -8.22 -21.98
CA SER A 156 1.44 -9.29 -22.44
C SER A 156 1.89 -9.91 -23.78
N ALA A 157 2.36 -9.09 -24.72
CA ALA A 157 2.89 -9.59 -25.99
C ALA A 157 4.17 -10.40 -25.83
N SER A 158 5.01 -10.01 -24.83
CA SER A 158 6.28 -10.73 -24.54
C SER A 158 6.05 -12.05 -23.80
N SER A 159 4.93 -12.18 -23.08
CA SER A 159 4.54 -13.39 -22.35
C SER A 159 3.82 -14.41 -23.24
N ALA A 160 3.35 -14.01 -24.42
CA ALA A 160 2.77 -14.92 -25.39
C ALA A 160 3.87 -15.88 -25.89
N PRO A 161 3.62 -17.22 -25.96
CA PRO A 161 4.58 -18.15 -26.50
C PRO A 161 4.96 -17.71 -27.92
N ALA A 162 6.24 -17.50 -28.14
CA ALA A 162 6.75 -17.10 -29.46
C ALA A 162 6.20 -18.06 -30.50
N LYS A 163 5.37 -17.53 -31.43
CA LYS A 163 4.90 -18.29 -32.58
C LYS A 163 6.17 -18.72 -33.32
N ARG A 164 6.53 -20.01 -33.12
CA ARG A 164 7.74 -20.59 -33.74
C ARG A 164 7.74 -20.20 -35.23
N PRO A 165 8.79 -19.54 -35.76
CA PRO A 165 8.85 -19.30 -37.18
C PRO A 165 8.69 -20.64 -37.93
N ALA A 166 7.85 -20.65 -38.94
CA ALA A 166 7.70 -21.82 -39.81
C ALA A 166 9.11 -22.21 -40.30
N PRO A 167 9.49 -23.50 -40.26
CA PRO A 167 10.78 -23.93 -40.75
C PRO A 167 10.88 -23.45 -42.21
N ALA A 168 12.00 -22.77 -42.50
CA ALA A 168 12.30 -22.34 -43.87
C ALA A 168 12.23 -23.55 -44.81
N PRO A 169 11.73 -23.42 -46.04
CA PRO A 169 11.71 -24.50 -47.00
C PRO A 169 13.13 -25.03 -47.19
N GLN A 170 13.36 -26.27 -46.78
CA GLN A 170 14.62 -26.94 -47.04
C GLN A 170 14.73 -27.13 -48.56
N THR A 171 15.57 -26.36 -49.25
CA THR A 171 15.94 -26.60 -50.62
C THR A 171 16.64 -27.96 -50.68
N ALA A 172 15.99 -28.91 -51.34
CA ALA A 172 16.56 -30.24 -51.57
C ALA A 172 17.93 -30.14 -52.26
N PRO A 173 18.91 -30.98 -51.87
CA PRO A 173 20.20 -30.96 -52.47
C PRO A 173 20.07 -31.40 -53.98
N LYS A 174 20.60 -30.55 -54.86
CA LYS A 174 20.69 -30.83 -56.30
C LYS A 174 21.68 -31.97 -56.48
N VAL A 175 21.16 -33.15 -56.81
CA VAL A 175 21.99 -34.31 -57.16
C VAL A 175 22.62 -34.02 -58.51
N THR A 176 23.90 -33.73 -58.54
CA THR A 176 24.73 -33.67 -59.76
C THR A 176 25.08 -35.10 -60.12
N LYS A 177 24.50 -35.61 -61.20
CA LYS A 177 24.95 -36.85 -61.85
C LYS A 177 26.27 -36.52 -62.54
N SER A 178 27.35 -37.15 -62.09
CA SER A 178 28.62 -37.27 -62.83
C SER A 178 28.51 -38.40 -63.85
N GLN A 179 28.77 -38.09 -65.12
CA GLN A 179 29.12 -39.06 -66.12
C GLN A 179 30.63 -39.12 -66.23
#